data_38329914700267d712c0d7eb60a09624
#
_entry.id   38329914700267d712c0d7eb60a09624
#
_cell.length_a   1.000
_cell.length_b   1.000
_cell.length_c   1.000
_cell.angle_alpha   90.00
_cell.angle_beta   90.00
_cell.angle_gamma   90.00
#
_symmetry.space_group_name_H-M   'P 1'
#
loop_
_entity.id
_entity.type
_entity.pdbx_description
1 polymer ?
#
loop_
_entity_poly.entity_id
_entity_poly.type
_entity_poly.pdbx_seq_one_letter_code
_entity_poly.pdbx_strand_id
1 'polypeptide(L)'
;MNRNKKILNVTMAAGMAAVLGTTPVIAAAQEADNGVSKEETVYVNATAEGEIKDITVSDWLKNSGSAEGDISDVSDLEGIKNVKGDETFTQDGDKVTWNTDSSDIYYQGTSNKELPVDMKIKYYLDDQEITPEELAGKSGHLRMEVSYTNKSKKTVKVDKKDVEVYSPFVMVTGMILSSDNFSNVTIDNGKVISDGDKEMVVGVAVPGLKDSLDLSGDLSDKIDIPEGFTMEADVTDCTMGNTFTMAVTDLLSSLNLEDSDDLG
;
A
#
# COMPACT_ATOMS: atom_id res chain seq x y z
N MET A 1 29.56 9.72 -34.50
CA MET A 1 29.82 8.99 -33.23
C MET A 1 28.52 9.08 -32.39
N ASN A 2 27.60 8.13 -32.65
CA ASN A 2 26.29 8.09 -32.03
C ASN A 2 26.39 7.54 -30.59
N ARG A 3 26.32 8.39 -29.60
CA ARG A 3 26.10 7.96 -28.19
C ARG A 3 24.63 7.58 -28.08
N ASN A 4 24.35 6.28 -28.11
CA ASN A 4 23.08 5.74 -27.72
C ASN A 4 22.83 6.19 -26.27
N LYS A 5 21.95 7.17 -26.09
CA LYS A 5 21.31 7.43 -24.79
C LYS A 5 20.53 6.18 -24.46
N LYS A 6 21.05 5.36 -23.58
CA LYS A 6 20.25 4.37 -22.86
C LYS A 6 19.25 5.19 -22.04
N ILE A 7 18.02 5.29 -22.54
CA ILE A 7 16.89 5.72 -21.74
C ILE A 7 16.69 4.57 -20.77
N LEU A 8 17.22 4.74 -19.57
CA LEU A 8 16.95 3.86 -18.46
C LEU A 8 15.48 4.15 -18.07
N ASN A 9 14.57 3.31 -18.55
CA ASN A 9 13.20 3.30 -18.02
C ASN A 9 13.29 2.79 -16.59
N VAL A 10 13.42 3.72 -15.64
CA VAL A 10 13.22 3.42 -14.22
C VAL A 10 11.72 3.26 -14.04
N THR A 11 11.22 2.09 -14.35
CA THR A 11 9.87 1.71 -13.99
C THR A 11 9.93 1.28 -12.53
N MET A 12 9.78 2.20 -11.61
CA MET A 12 9.47 1.85 -10.24
C MET A 12 8.05 1.30 -10.23
N ALA A 13 7.92 -0.01 -10.17
CA ALA A 13 6.66 -0.61 -9.77
C ALA A 13 6.56 -0.45 -8.26
N ALA A 14 5.96 0.63 -7.79
CA ALA A 14 5.47 0.69 -6.43
C ALA A 14 4.21 -0.19 -6.39
N GLY A 15 4.38 -1.46 -6.04
CA GLY A 15 3.26 -2.33 -5.78
C GLY A 15 2.68 -1.97 -4.41
N MET A 16 1.55 -1.28 -4.37
CA MET A 16 0.79 -1.13 -3.15
C MET A 16 -0.18 -2.31 -3.09
N ALA A 17 0.16 -3.35 -2.33
CA ALA A 17 -0.78 -4.40 -2.00
C ALA A 17 -1.53 -3.95 -0.74
N ALA A 18 -2.69 -3.34 -0.91
CA ALA A 18 -3.61 -3.12 0.18
C ALA A 18 -4.42 -4.41 0.35
N VAL A 19 -4.08 -5.22 1.35
CA VAL A 19 -5.02 -6.24 1.82
C VAL A 19 -6.05 -5.49 2.65
N LEU A 20 -7.13 -5.09 2.01
CA LEU A 20 -8.30 -4.59 2.71
C LEU A 20 -8.97 -5.80 3.36
N GLY A 21 -8.47 -6.17 4.56
CA GLY A 21 -9.24 -6.99 5.47
C GLY A 21 -10.62 -6.37 5.58
N THR A 22 -11.65 -7.18 5.43
CA THR A 22 -13.06 -6.79 5.41
C THR A 22 -13.46 -6.10 6.71
N THR A 23 -13.12 -4.79 6.84
CA THR A 23 -14.01 -3.93 7.60
C THR A 23 -15.12 -3.54 6.63
N PRO A 24 -16.38 -3.78 6.94
CA PRO A 24 -17.45 -3.37 6.07
C PRO A 24 -17.39 -1.83 5.96
N VAL A 25 -16.92 -1.30 4.83
CA VAL A 25 -17.70 -0.21 4.28
C VAL A 25 -19.09 -0.81 4.21
N ILE A 26 -20.02 -0.31 5.00
CA ILE A 26 -21.43 -0.68 4.94
C ILE A 26 -21.99 -0.12 3.62
N ALA A 27 -21.64 -0.72 2.51
CA ALA A 27 -22.56 -1.18 1.52
C ALA A 27 -23.10 -2.45 2.17
N ALA A 28 -24.39 -2.53 2.45
CA ALA A 28 -24.99 -3.68 3.10
C ALA A 28 -24.33 -4.95 2.56
N ALA A 29 -23.47 -5.57 3.37
CA ALA A 29 -23.06 -6.92 3.14
C ALA A 29 -24.37 -7.68 3.27
N GLN A 30 -25.02 -7.96 2.16
CA GLN A 30 -25.81 -9.15 2.07
C GLN A 30 -24.81 -10.24 2.37
N GLU A 31 -24.84 -10.74 3.61
CA GLU A 31 -24.29 -12.02 3.94
C GLU A 31 -24.77 -12.93 2.82
N ALA A 32 -23.84 -13.33 1.95
CA ALA A 32 -24.14 -14.36 0.98
C ALA A 32 -24.40 -15.61 1.83
N ASP A 33 -25.66 -15.96 1.98
CA ASP A 33 -26.20 -17.06 2.78
C ASP A 33 -25.68 -18.43 2.29
N ASN A 34 -24.63 -18.46 1.48
CA ASN A 34 -24.10 -19.63 0.75
C ASN A 34 -22.64 -19.96 1.10
N GLY A 35 -22.03 -19.38 2.12
CA GLY A 35 -20.67 -19.73 2.53
C GLY A 35 -19.57 -19.23 1.57
N VAL A 36 -19.86 -18.22 0.76
CA VAL A 36 -18.89 -17.54 -0.09
C VAL A 36 -18.36 -16.30 0.64
N SER A 37 -17.03 -16.16 0.74
CA SER A 37 -16.38 -14.96 1.26
C SER A 37 -15.49 -14.32 0.19
N LYS A 38 -15.28 -13.01 0.26
CA LYS A 38 -14.48 -12.25 -0.69
C LYS A 38 -13.23 -11.72 -0.02
N GLU A 39 -12.08 -11.94 -0.67
CA GLU A 39 -10.83 -11.24 -0.38
C GLU A 39 -10.43 -10.38 -1.57
N GLU A 40 -10.06 -9.14 -1.31
CA GLU A 40 -9.64 -8.18 -2.32
C GLU A 40 -8.19 -7.78 -2.11
N THR A 41 -7.41 -7.74 -3.18
CA THR A 41 -6.04 -7.22 -3.20
C THR A 41 -5.93 -6.14 -4.26
N VAL A 42 -5.50 -4.96 -3.85
CA VAL A 42 -5.31 -3.82 -4.74
C VAL A 42 -3.84 -3.67 -5.11
N TYR A 43 -3.53 -3.73 -6.40
CA TYR A 43 -2.20 -3.52 -6.96
C TYR A 43 -2.15 -2.15 -7.61
N VAL A 44 -1.20 -1.33 -7.20
CA VAL A 44 -1.01 0.03 -7.71
C VAL A 44 0.35 0.14 -8.37
N ASN A 45 0.37 0.53 -9.64
CA ASN A 45 1.57 0.97 -10.32
C ASN A 45 1.68 2.49 -10.21
N ALA A 46 2.84 2.97 -9.76
CA ALA A 46 3.10 4.39 -9.61
C ALA A 46 4.42 4.80 -10.28
N THR A 47 4.61 6.10 -10.44
CA THR A 47 5.91 6.69 -10.83
C THR A 47 6.90 6.59 -9.68
N ALA A 48 8.14 6.97 -9.95
CA ALA A 48 9.18 7.06 -8.92
C ALA A 48 8.86 8.13 -7.85
N GLU A 49 8.05 9.12 -8.16
CA GLU A 49 7.58 10.16 -7.23
C GLU A 49 6.32 9.76 -6.46
N GLY A 50 5.70 8.60 -6.79
CA GLY A 50 4.50 8.09 -6.15
C GLY A 50 3.19 8.42 -6.90
N GLU A 51 3.24 9.02 -8.08
CA GLU A 51 2.04 9.30 -8.87
C GLU A 51 1.45 8.00 -9.45
N ILE A 52 0.15 7.80 -9.27
CA ILE A 52 -0.55 6.58 -9.69
C ILE A 52 -0.65 6.55 -11.22
N LYS A 53 -0.24 5.42 -11.82
CA LYS A 53 -0.39 5.13 -13.25
C LYS A 53 -1.60 4.27 -13.54
N ASP A 54 -1.76 3.20 -12.80
CA ASP A 54 -2.89 2.28 -12.91
C ASP A 54 -3.16 1.55 -11.60
N ILE A 55 -4.39 1.12 -11.43
CA ILE A 55 -4.86 0.32 -10.30
C ILE A 55 -5.49 -0.94 -10.85
N THR A 56 -4.95 -2.09 -10.47
CA THR A 56 -5.53 -3.41 -10.73
C THR A 56 -6.03 -3.99 -9.43
N VAL A 57 -7.26 -4.44 -9.40
CA VAL A 57 -7.87 -5.11 -8.26
C VAL A 57 -8.00 -6.59 -8.58
N SER A 58 -7.57 -7.43 -7.67
CA SER A 58 -7.71 -8.89 -7.73
C SER A 58 -8.62 -9.35 -6.62
N ASP A 59 -9.71 -9.97 -6.99
CA ASP A 59 -10.72 -10.51 -6.11
C ASP A 59 -10.66 -12.04 -6.07
N TRP A 60 -10.73 -12.57 -4.87
CA TRP A 60 -10.86 -13.98 -4.62
C TRP A 60 -12.17 -14.26 -3.90
N LEU A 61 -13.12 -14.89 -4.62
CA LEU A 61 -14.35 -15.42 -4.01
C LEU A 61 -14.07 -16.84 -3.55
N LYS A 62 -13.97 -17.01 -2.24
CA LYS A 62 -13.73 -18.30 -1.58
C LYS A 62 -15.05 -19.04 -1.45
N ASN A 63 -15.22 -20.13 -2.18
CA ASN A 63 -16.42 -20.96 -2.14
C ASN A 63 -16.31 -22.08 -1.11
N SER A 64 -16.05 -21.74 0.14
CA SER A 64 -15.86 -22.72 1.22
C SER A 64 -17.14 -23.54 1.54
N GLY A 65 -18.29 -23.02 1.17
CA GLY A 65 -19.59 -23.72 1.26
C GLY A 65 -19.86 -24.69 0.12
N SER A 66 -18.98 -24.76 -0.89
CA SER A 66 -19.12 -25.56 -2.10
C SER A 66 -20.47 -25.31 -2.81
N ALA A 67 -20.89 -24.02 -2.89
CA ALA A 67 -22.07 -23.64 -3.64
C ALA A 67 -21.87 -23.96 -5.12
N GLU A 68 -22.82 -24.72 -5.68
CA GLU A 68 -22.88 -25.00 -7.12
C GLU A 68 -23.85 -24.04 -7.80
N GLY A 69 -23.57 -23.70 -9.06
CA GLY A 69 -24.39 -22.83 -9.88
C GLY A 69 -23.96 -21.38 -9.82
N ASP A 70 -24.89 -20.44 -9.65
CA ASP A 70 -24.59 -19.01 -9.76
C ASP A 70 -24.15 -18.42 -8.41
N ILE A 71 -22.97 -17.78 -8.40
CA ILE A 71 -22.48 -16.94 -7.30
C ILE A 71 -22.62 -15.48 -7.70
N SER A 72 -23.33 -14.70 -6.90
CA SER A 72 -23.46 -13.25 -7.11
C SER A 72 -22.43 -12.50 -6.30
N ASP A 73 -21.79 -11.52 -6.95
CA ASP A 73 -20.85 -10.57 -6.35
C ASP A 73 -21.19 -9.14 -6.77
N VAL A 74 -20.70 -8.17 -6.05
CA VAL A 74 -20.79 -6.74 -6.39
C VAL A 74 -19.40 -6.23 -6.68
N SER A 75 -19.19 -5.75 -7.91
CA SER A 75 -17.90 -5.23 -8.36
C SER A 75 -18.11 -4.12 -9.38
N ASP A 76 -17.54 -2.97 -9.12
CA ASP A 76 -17.52 -1.82 -10.03
C ASP A 76 -16.24 -1.74 -10.87
N LEU A 77 -15.49 -2.84 -10.93
CA LEU A 77 -14.27 -2.94 -11.72
C LEU A 77 -14.57 -2.92 -13.22
N GLU A 78 -13.69 -2.28 -13.96
CA GLU A 78 -13.73 -2.27 -15.42
C GLU A 78 -12.90 -3.43 -15.99
N GLY A 79 -13.38 -4.01 -17.10
CA GLY A 79 -12.63 -5.02 -17.83
C GLY A 79 -12.38 -6.32 -17.05
N ILE A 80 -13.34 -6.75 -16.25
CA ILE A 80 -13.26 -7.97 -15.42
C ILE A 80 -12.81 -9.18 -16.27
N LYS A 81 -11.86 -9.96 -15.75
CA LYS A 81 -11.37 -11.20 -16.33
C LYS A 81 -11.18 -12.25 -15.25
N ASN A 82 -11.64 -13.48 -15.53
CA ASN A 82 -11.22 -14.65 -14.76
C ASN A 82 -9.72 -14.87 -15.00
N VAL A 83 -8.94 -14.98 -13.92
CA VAL A 83 -7.47 -15.15 -14.00
C VAL A 83 -7.01 -16.55 -13.57
N LYS A 84 -7.93 -17.37 -13.10
CA LYS A 84 -7.64 -18.75 -12.71
C LYS A 84 -8.90 -19.61 -12.82
N GLY A 85 -8.93 -20.50 -13.78
CA GLY A 85 -10.07 -21.37 -14.07
C GLY A 85 -10.78 -20.99 -15.37
N ASP A 86 -11.87 -21.68 -15.65
CA ASP A 86 -12.65 -21.53 -16.90
C ASP A 86 -14.09 -21.02 -16.62
N GLU A 87 -14.38 -20.64 -15.38
CA GLU A 87 -15.69 -20.14 -14.95
C GLU A 87 -16.06 -18.90 -15.75
N THR A 88 -17.30 -18.88 -16.20
CA THR A 88 -17.87 -17.76 -16.94
C THR A 88 -18.71 -16.87 -16.05
N PHE A 89 -18.89 -15.62 -16.47
CA PHE A 89 -19.70 -14.66 -15.74
C PHE A 89 -20.58 -13.82 -16.67
N THR A 90 -21.58 -13.20 -16.05
CA THR A 90 -22.36 -12.10 -16.63
C THR A 90 -22.24 -10.89 -15.74
N GLN A 91 -22.21 -9.68 -16.33
CA GLN A 91 -22.15 -8.41 -15.59
C GLN A 91 -23.33 -7.53 -16.01
N ASP A 92 -24.04 -7.00 -15.01
CA ASP A 92 -25.13 -6.03 -15.19
C ASP A 92 -24.91 -4.88 -14.18
N GLY A 93 -24.34 -3.78 -14.66
CA GLY A 93 -23.85 -2.71 -13.81
C GLY A 93 -22.76 -3.24 -12.86
N ASP A 94 -22.95 -3.03 -11.56
CA ASP A 94 -22.02 -3.48 -10.53
C ASP A 94 -22.28 -4.95 -10.08
N LYS A 95 -23.35 -5.58 -10.59
CA LYS A 95 -23.65 -6.96 -10.28
C LYS A 95 -22.89 -7.90 -11.21
N VAL A 96 -22.04 -8.75 -10.65
CA VAL A 96 -21.33 -9.80 -11.36
C VAL A 96 -21.88 -11.15 -10.91
N THR A 97 -22.29 -12.00 -11.86
CA THR A 97 -22.81 -13.33 -11.57
C THR A 97 -21.91 -14.35 -12.21
N TRP A 98 -21.23 -15.15 -11.40
CA TRP A 98 -20.31 -16.21 -11.80
C TRP A 98 -21.03 -17.54 -11.80
N ASN A 99 -20.84 -18.34 -12.88
CA ASN A 99 -21.29 -19.71 -12.94
C ASN A 99 -20.13 -20.63 -12.55
N THR A 100 -20.27 -21.36 -11.46
CA THR A 100 -19.22 -22.22 -10.90
C THR A 100 -19.73 -23.62 -10.61
N ASP A 101 -18.83 -24.60 -10.60
CA ASP A 101 -19.02 -25.99 -10.19
C ASP A 101 -18.46 -26.27 -8.80
N SER A 102 -18.64 -25.38 -7.84
CA SER A 102 -18.10 -25.38 -6.48
C SER A 102 -16.66 -24.88 -6.37
N SER A 103 -16.08 -24.37 -7.44
CA SER A 103 -14.72 -23.81 -7.42
C SER A 103 -14.70 -22.41 -6.81
N ASP A 104 -13.53 -22.03 -6.28
CA ASP A 104 -13.22 -20.64 -5.96
C ASP A 104 -13.10 -19.84 -7.27
N ILE A 105 -13.50 -18.58 -7.22
CA ILE A 105 -13.37 -17.67 -8.35
C ILE A 105 -12.24 -16.68 -8.09
N TYR A 106 -11.36 -16.51 -9.06
CA TYR A 106 -10.27 -15.52 -9.04
C TYR A 106 -10.42 -14.61 -10.25
N TYR A 107 -10.72 -13.34 -10.03
CA TYR A 107 -10.86 -12.40 -11.12
C TYR A 107 -10.10 -11.11 -10.87
N GLN A 108 -9.83 -10.38 -11.92
CA GLN A 108 -9.18 -9.08 -11.88
C GLN A 108 -9.92 -8.09 -12.77
N GLY A 109 -9.80 -6.83 -12.40
CA GLY A 109 -10.26 -5.69 -13.20
C GLY A 109 -9.45 -4.45 -12.85
N THR A 110 -9.74 -3.36 -13.52
CA THR A 110 -9.13 -2.06 -13.25
C THR A 110 -10.08 -1.16 -12.47
N SER A 111 -9.52 -0.26 -11.65
CA SER A 111 -10.29 0.72 -10.88
C SER A 111 -9.77 2.12 -11.16
N ASN A 112 -10.69 3.07 -11.25
CA ASN A 112 -10.41 4.51 -11.35
C ASN A 112 -10.70 5.25 -10.03
N LYS A 113 -10.96 4.51 -8.94
CA LYS A 113 -11.22 5.10 -7.62
C LYS A 113 -9.96 5.69 -7.01
N GLU A 114 -10.13 6.76 -6.26
CA GLU A 114 -9.05 7.30 -5.44
C GLU A 114 -8.65 6.30 -4.35
N LEU A 115 -7.34 6.19 -4.13
CA LEU A 115 -6.81 5.40 -3.04
C LEU A 115 -7.05 6.09 -1.69
N PRO A 116 -7.24 5.33 -0.61
CA PRO A 116 -7.42 5.87 0.74
C PRO A 116 -6.14 6.48 1.32
N VAL A 117 -4.98 6.16 0.74
CA VAL A 117 -3.68 6.71 1.14
C VAL A 117 -2.93 7.13 -0.11
N ASP A 118 -2.46 8.39 -0.13
CA ASP A 118 -1.52 8.88 -1.13
C ASP A 118 -0.10 8.67 -0.66
N MET A 119 0.80 8.41 -1.60
CA MET A 119 2.25 8.33 -1.38
C MET A 119 2.95 9.40 -2.20
N LYS A 120 3.93 10.06 -1.61
CA LYS A 120 4.80 11.00 -2.31
C LYS A 120 6.24 10.71 -1.96
N ILE A 121 7.10 10.68 -2.99
CA ILE A 121 8.53 10.46 -2.85
C ILE A 121 9.27 11.68 -3.42
N LYS A 122 10.21 12.21 -2.65
CA LYS A 122 11.11 13.27 -3.07
C LYS A 122 12.56 12.81 -2.95
N TYR A 123 13.37 13.29 -3.87
CA TYR A 123 14.79 12.97 -3.94
C TYR A 123 15.62 14.24 -3.85
N TYR A 124 16.72 14.16 -3.11
CA TYR A 124 17.69 15.23 -2.97
C TYR A 124 19.08 14.65 -3.16
N LEU A 125 19.89 15.30 -3.98
CA LEU A 125 21.31 14.98 -4.14
C LEU A 125 22.12 16.18 -3.67
N ASP A 126 22.98 15.97 -2.67
CA ASP A 126 23.76 17.03 -2.04
C ASP A 126 22.85 18.20 -1.58
N ASP A 127 21.72 17.87 -0.92
CA ASP A 127 20.68 18.79 -0.44
C ASP A 127 19.90 19.55 -1.51
N GLN A 128 20.10 19.27 -2.79
CA GLN A 128 19.33 19.86 -3.88
C GLN A 128 18.24 18.90 -4.36
N GLU A 129 16.99 19.36 -4.42
CA GLU A 129 15.90 18.56 -4.95
C GLU A 129 16.19 18.19 -6.42
N ILE A 130 16.02 16.90 -6.75
CA ILE A 130 16.35 16.33 -8.04
C ILE A 130 15.26 15.34 -8.47
N THR A 131 15.01 15.24 -9.77
CA THR A 131 14.06 14.21 -10.28
C THR A 131 14.74 12.85 -10.37
N PRO A 132 13.97 11.74 -10.33
CA PRO A 132 14.53 10.39 -10.49
C PRO A 132 15.31 10.20 -11.79
N GLU A 133 14.84 10.82 -12.89
CA GLU A 133 15.49 10.75 -14.19
C GLU A 133 16.85 11.45 -14.19
N GLU A 134 16.94 12.59 -13.50
CA GLU A 134 18.19 13.34 -13.37
C GLU A 134 19.15 12.68 -12.39
N LEU A 135 18.63 11.99 -11.37
CA LEU A 135 19.40 11.25 -10.36
C LEU A 135 20.12 10.04 -10.96
N ALA A 136 19.53 9.40 -11.97
CA ALA A 136 20.11 8.22 -12.62
C ALA A 136 21.55 8.46 -13.10
N GLY A 137 22.48 7.62 -12.63
CA GLY A 137 23.92 7.72 -12.97
C GLY A 137 24.68 8.83 -12.24
N LYS A 138 24.05 9.53 -11.29
CA LYS A 138 24.73 10.56 -10.47
C LYS A 138 25.44 9.94 -9.28
N SER A 139 26.36 10.72 -8.72
CA SER A 139 27.09 10.37 -7.51
C SER A 139 27.02 11.56 -6.54
N GLY A 140 26.91 11.28 -5.25
CA GLY A 140 26.80 12.29 -4.20
C GLY A 140 26.11 11.73 -2.98
N HIS A 141 25.66 12.59 -2.07
CA HIS A 141 24.84 12.23 -0.92
C HIS A 141 23.36 12.28 -1.31
N LEU A 142 22.70 11.11 -1.32
CA LEU A 142 21.28 10.97 -1.62
C LEU A 142 20.48 11.03 -0.34
N ARG A 143 19.42 11.84 -0.35
CA ARG A 143 18.33 11.80 0.64
C ARG A 143 17.01 11.57 -0.08
N MET A 144 16.28 10.54 0.33
CA MET A 144 14.98 10.16 -0.20
C MET A 144 13.93 10.27 0.89
N GLU A 145 12.96 11.14 0.70
CA GLU A 145 11.84 11.37 1.62
C GLU A 145 10.58 10.68 1.08
N VAL A 146 10.04 9.76 1.85
CA VAL A 146 8.76 9.09 1.56
C VAL A 146 7.72 9.55 2.56
N SER A 147 6.63 10.12 2.08
CA SER A 147 5.53 10.60 2.89
C SER A 147 4.21 9.99 2.44
N TYR A 148 3.31 9.76 3.41
CA TYR A 148 1.99 9.22 3.18
C TYR A 148 0.93 10.18 3.71
N THR A 149 -0.18 10.29 2.98
CA THR A 149 -1.34 11.07 3.40
C THR A 149 -2.56 10.19 3.43
N ASN A 150 -3.10 9.96 4.62
CA ASN A 150 -4.33 9.19 4.80
C ASN A 150 -5.55 10.08 4.49
N LYS A 151 -6.37 9.66 3.52
CA LYS A 151 -7.60 10.36 3.08
C LYS A 151 -8.87 9.72 3.60
N SER A 152 -8.77 8.63 4.38
CA SER A 152 -9.92 7.83 4.83
C SER A 152 -10.68 8.43 6.03
N LYS A 153 -10.61 9.75 6.23
CA LYS A 153 -11.21 10.46 7.35
C LYS A 153 -12.71 10.18 7.45
N LYS A 154 -13.17 9.83 8.65
CA LYS A 154 -14.59 9.57 8.98
C LYS A 154 -14.98 10.28 10.25
N THR A 155 -16.23 10.72 10.34
CA THR A 155 -16.81 11.21 11.59
C THR A 155 -17.53 10.08 12.27
N VAL A 156 -17.15 9.76 13.51
CA VAL A 156 -17.82 8.76 14.37
C VAL A 156 -18.35 9.43 15.63
N LYS A 157 -19.43 8.87 16.20
CA LYS A 157 -19.98 9.36 17.47
C LYS A 157 -19.41 8.57 18.63
N VAL A 158 -18.67 9.27 19.50
CA VAL A 158 -18.14 8.73 20.76
C VAL A 158 -18.78 9.56 21.90
N ASP A 159 -19.52 8.93 22.80
CA ASP A 159 -20.20 9.60 23.93
C ASP A 159 -21.01 10.85 23.54
N LYS A 160 -21.74 10.77 22.43
CA LYS A 160 -22.55 11.85 21.82
C LYS A 160 -21.77 13.03 21.25
N LYS A 161 -20.44 12.93 21.13
CA LYS A 161 -19.59 13.90 20.44
C LYS A 161 -19.20 13.33 19.08
N ASP A 162 -19.18 14.18 18.08
CA ASP A 162 -18.63 13.84 16.78
C ASP A 162 -17.09 13.91 16.87
N VAL A 163 -16.43 12.79 16.58
CA VAL A 163 -14.96 12.65 16.57
C VAL A 163 -14.53 12.25 15.16
N GLU A 164 -13.53 12.93 14.63
CA GLU A 164 -12.93 12.60 13.37
C GLU A 164 -11.84 11.54 13.57
N VAL A 165 -11.94 10.45 12.84
CA VAL A 165 -10.97 9.35 12.88
C VAL A 165 -10.59 8.93 11.47
N TYR A 166 -9.38 8.43 11.31
CA TYR A 166 -8.92 7.82 10.07
C TYR A 166 -8.99 6.29 10.18
N SER A 167 -9.26 5.60 9.07
CA SER A 167 -9.01 4.16 9.02
C SER A 167 -7.50 3.94 9.23
N PRO A 168 -7.09 3.10 10.19
CA PRO A 168 -5.68 2.93 10.49
C PRO A 168 -4.99 2.13 9.37
N PHE A 169 -4.00 2.73 8.73
CA PHE A 169 -3.12 2.06 7.79
C PHE A 169 -1.71 2.00 8.35
N VAL A 170 -1.10 0.82 8.30
CA VAL A 170 0.34 0.66 8.49
C VAL A 170 0.98 0.53 7.11
N MET A 171 1.83 1.48 6.75
CA MET A 171 2.56 1.49 5.49
C MET A 171 3.93 0.86 5.73
N VAL A 172 4.25 -0.17 4.97
CA VAL A 172 5.57 -0.82 5.01
C VAL A 172 6.17 -0.74 3.62
N THR A 173 7.28 -0.03 3.50
CA THR A 173 7.98 0.15 2.22
C THR A 173 9.32 -0.54 2.25
N GLY A 174 9.56 -1.38 1.24
CA GLY A 174 10.81 -2.09 1.04
C GLY A 174 11.51 -1.67 -0.23
N MET A 175 12.83 -1.54 -0.18
CA MET A 175 13.70 -1.36 -1.34
C MET A 175 14.98 -2.15 -1.19
N ILE A 176 15.56 -2.57 -2.30
CA ILE A 176 16.83 -3.28 -2.34
C ILE A 176 17.83 -2.44 -3.11
N LEU A 177 18.90 -2.06 -2.45
CA LEU A 177 19.98 -1.24 -2.98
C LEU A 177 21.24 -2.11 -3.14
N SER A 178 21.96 -1.95 -4.26
CA SER A 178 23.23 -2.66 -4.47
C SER A 178 24.34 -1.98 -3.67
N SER A 179 25.13 -2.75 -2.91
CA SER A 179 26.30 -2.21 -2.18
C SER A 179 27.41 -1.72 -3.10
N ASP A 180 27.38 -2.05 -4.39
CA ASP A 180 28.28 -1.48 -5.41
C ASP A 180 28.01 0.00 -5.66
N ASN A 181 26.75 0.43 -5.53
CA ASN A 181 26.31 1.80 -5.83
C ASN A 181 25.93 2.60 -4.59
N PHE A 182 25.55 1.94 -3.49
CA PHE A 182 25.05 2.56 -2.27
C PHE A 182 25.90 2.16 -1.07
N SER A 183 26.30 3.14 -0.26
CA SER A 183 27.03 2.96 0.99
C SER A 183 26.49 3.89 2.07
N ASN A 184 26.83 3.65 3.34
CA ASN A 184 26.38 4.46 4.47
C ASN A 184 24.85 4.63 4.54
N VAL A 185 24.10 3.58 4.17
CA VAL A 185 22.65 3.62 4.10
C VAL A 185 22.07 3.70 5.51
N THR A 186 21.24 4.72 5.75
CA THR A 186 20.52 4.95 7.00
C THR A 186 19.04 5.22 6.75
N ILE A 187 18.22 5.05 7.77
CA ILE A 187 16.78 5.36 7.75
C ILE A 187 16.33 5.79 9.14
N ASP A 188 15.44 6.77 9.23
CA ASP A 188 14.91 7.27 10.50
C ASP A 188 13.80 6.37 11.07
N ASN A 189 12.76 6.08 10.29
CA ASN A 189 11.60 5.27 10.71
C ASN A 189 11.60 3.92 10.00
N GLY A 190 12.53 3.05 10.41
CA GLY A 190 12.68 1.76 9.76
C GLY A 190 13.92 0.99 10.14
N LYS A 191 14.35 0.14 9.23
CA LYS A 191 15.52 -0.71 9.42
C LYS A 191 16.28 -0.93 8.11
N VAL A 192 17.61 -0.90 8.21
CA VAL A 192 18.52 -1.35 7.14
C VAL A 192 19.07 -2.73 7.52
N ILE A 193 19.03 -3.68 6.60
CA ILE A 193 19.56 -5.03 6.73
C ILE A 193 20.55 -5.26 5.59
N SER A 194 21.83 -5.46 5.93
CA SER A 194 22.89 -5.74 4.97
C SER A 194 23.17 -7.24 4.87
N ASP A 195 23.34 -7.77 3.66
CA ASP A 195 23.85 -9.12 3.40
C ASP A 195 25.24 -9.13 2.74
N GLY A 196 25.87 -7.95 2.65
CA GLY A 196 27.20 -7.75 2.05
C GLY A 196 27.15 -7.25 0.61
N ASP A 197 26.30 -7.81 -0.24
CA ASP A 197 26.15 -7.40 -1.64
C ASP A 197 24.98 -6.42 -1.83
N LYS A 198 24.06 -6.39 -0.87
CA LYS A 198 22.82 -5.60 -0.94
C LYS A 198 22.46 -5.03 0.42
N GLU A 199 21.86 -3.85 0.39
CA GLU A 199 21.18 -3.22 1.51
C GLU A 199 19.68 -3.35 1.30
N MET A 200 19.01 -4.05 2.18
CA MET A 200 17.54 -4.09 2.24
C MET A 200 17.07 -3.01 3.21
N VAL A 201 16.39 -2.01 2.70
CA VAL A 201 15.83 -0.91 3.48
C VAL A 201 14.34 -1.17 3.67
N VAL A 202 13.87 -1.10 4.90
CA VAL A 202 12.45 -1.25 5.26
C VAL A 202 12.02 -0.04 6.06
N GLY A 203 11.18 0.80 5.47
CA GLY A 203 10.56 1.97 6.12
C GLY A 203 9.15 1.66 6.59
N VAL A 204 8.72 2.29 7.68
CA VAL A 204 7.38 2.11 8.28
C VAL A 204 6.76 3.48 8.56
N ALA A 205 5.46 3.60 8.30
CA ALA A 205 4.67 4.78 8.65
C ALA A 205 3.23 4.39 9.03
N VAL A 206 2.57 5.25 9.81
CA VAL A 206 1.17 5.05 10.26
C VAL A 206 0.41 6.37 10.08
N PRO A 207 0.13 6.77 8.82
CA PRO A 207 -0.44 8.07 8.52
C PRO A 207 -1.85 8.25 9.10
N GLY A 208 -2.10 9.43 9.72
CA GLY A 208 -3.38 9.80 10.31
C GLY A 208 -3.67 9.16 11.68
N LEU A 209 -2.80 8.30 12.21
CA LEU A 209 -3.00 7.72 13.54
C LEU A 209 -2.85 8.76 14.63
N LYS A 210 -1.87 9.65 14.52
CA LYS A 210 -1.66 10.75 15.48
C LYS A 210 -2.90 11.63 15.62
N ASP A 211 -3.52 11.98 14.50
CA ASP A 211 -4.75 12.77 14.47
C ASP A 211 -5.93 12.00 15.05
N SER A 212 -6.05 10.69 14.75
CA SER A 212 -7.14 9.85 15.26
C SER A 212 -7.12 9.65 16.77
N LEU A 213 -5.93 9.68 17.37
CA LEU A 213 -5.76 9.55 18.83
C LEU A 213 -5.98 10.85 19.58
N ASP A 214 -6.24 11.98 18.87
CA ASP A 214 -6.38 13.33 19.45
C ASP A 214 -5.28 13.61 20.50
N LEU A 215 -4.04 13.23 20.14
CA LEU A 215 -2.88 13.43 20.99
C LEU A 215 -2.57 14.92 21.05
N SER A 216 -3.23 15.63 21.98
CA SER A 216 -3.02 17.05 22.22
C SER A 216 -2.15 17.29 23.46
N GLY A 217 -1.33 18.32 23.44
CA GLY A 217 -0.48 18.73 24.55
C GLY A 217 0.77 17.86 24.75
N ASP A 218 1.19 17.69 26.00
CA ASP A 218 2.45 17.02 26.38
C ASP A 218 2.60 15.55 25.90
N LEU A 219 1.52 14.89 25.53
CA LEU A 219 1.53 13.51 25.00
C LEU A 219 1.88 13.49 23.52
N SER A 220 1.44 14.46 22.74
CA SER A 220 1.75 14.61 21.32
C SER A 220 3.26 14.70 21.06
N ASP A 221 3.99 15.36 21.99
CA ASP A 221 5.43 15.56 21.86
C ASP A 221 6.26 14.35 22.33
N LYS A 222 5.62 13.39 23.02
CA LYS A 222 6.29 12.22 23.60
C LYS A 222 6.11 10.95 22.77
N ILE A 223 5.12 10.93 21.88
CA ILE A 223 4.82 9.76 21.03
C ILE A 223 5.10 10.18 19.58
N ASP A 224 6.19 9.64 19.05
CA ASP A 224 6.54 9.82 17.64
C ASP A 224 5.80 8.75 16.81
N ILE A 225 4.76 9.17 16.10
CA ILE A 225 4.03 8.32 15.16
C ILE A 225 4.40 8.79 13.75
N PRO A 226 5.19 8.00 13.01
CA PRO A 226 5.69 8.45 11.73
C PRO A 226 4.61 8.45 10.66
N GLU A 227 4.54 9.52 9.87
CA GLU A 227 3.71 9.62 8.67
C GLU A 227 4.51 9.38 7.38
N GLY A 228 5.78 9.07 7.54
CA GLY A 228 6.73 8.81 6.48
C GLY A 228 8.07 8.38 7.04
N PHE A 229 9.06 8.33 6.18
CA PHE A 229 10.45 8.05 6.56
C PHE A 229 11.42 8.76 5.61
N THR A 230 12.64 8.95 6.08
CA THR A 230 13.75 9.47 5.31
C THR A 230 14.86 8.42 5.24
N MET A 231 15.31 8.11 4.03
CA MET A 231 16.48 7.28 3.78
C MET A 231 17.62 8.15 3.26
N GLU A 232 18.80 7.98 3.80
CA GLU A 232 20.02 8.63 3.33
C GLU A 232 21.06 7.61 2.95
N ALA A 233 21.86 7.91 1.91
CA ALA A 233 22.94 7.06 1.45
C ALA A 233 23.97 7.88 0.66
N ASP A 234 25.22 7.42 0.66
CA ASP A 234 26.20 7.89 -0.33
C ASP A 234 26.08 7.02 -1.58
N VAL A 235 25.89 7.66 -2.74
CA VAL A 235 25.67 6.97 -4.02
C VAL A 235 26.81 7.22 -5.02
N THR A 236 27.11 6.18 -5.79
CA THR A 236 28.03 6.24 -6.92
C THR A 236 27.34 5.59 -8.12
N ASP A 237 27.24 6.32 -9.25
CA ASP A 237 26.52 5.85 -10.45
C ASP A 237 25.12 5.33 -10.09
N CYS A 238 24.31 6.21 -9.50
CA CYS A 238 23.04 5.88 -8.87
C CYS A 238 22.14 5.04 -9.80
N THR A 239 21.83 3.83 -9.36
CA THR A 239 20.92 2.91 -10.04
C THR A 239 19.95 2.34 -9.01
N MET A 240 18.76 2.91 -8.94
CA MET A 240 17.71 2.44 -8.02
C MET A 240 16.90 1.30 -8.65
N GLY A 241 16.60 0.27 -7.83
CA GLY A 241 15.68 -0.79 -8.17
C GLY A 241 14.22 -0.42 -7.89
N ASN A 242 13.36 -1.42 -7.94
CA ASN A 242 11.95 -1.24 -7.60
C ASN A 242 11.77 -1.03 -6.09
N THR A 243 10.85 -0.13 -5.74
CA THR A 243 10.36 0.07 -4.39
C THR A 243 8.98 -0.57 -4.28
N PHE A 244 8.73 -1.29 -3.19
CA PHE A 244 7.45 -1.94 -2.90
C PHE A 244 6.87 -1.35 -1.63
N THR A 245 5.61 -0.95 -1.67
CA THR A 245 4.87 -0.51 -0.49
C THR A 245 3.66 -1.38 -0.27
N MET A 246 3.48 -1.85 0.96
CA MET A 246 2.27 -2.53 1.42
C MET A 246 1.52 -1.61 2.38
N ALA A 247 0.22 -1.48 2.18
CA ALA A 247 -0.69 -0.86 3.14
C ALA A 247 -1.51 -1.97 3.82
N VAL A 248 -1.45 -2.03 5.15
CA VAL A 248 -2.12 -3.07 5.94
C VAL A 248 -3.00 -2.40 6.99
N THR A 249 -4.26 -2.81 7.10
CA THR A 249 -5.22 -2.24 8.07
C THR A 249 -5.34 -3.03 9.36
N ASP A 250 -5.12 -4.35 9.33
CA ASP A 250 -5.43 -5.24 10.46
C ASP A 250 -4.28 -5.39 11.48
N LEU A 251 -3.10 -4.83 11.20
CA LEU A 251 -1.96 -4.94 12.12
C LEU A 251 -2.23 -4.30 13.49
N LEU A 252 -2.99 -3.20 13.54
CA LEU A 252 -3.33 -2.52 14.79
C LEU A 252 -4.42 -3.24 15.57
N SER A 253 -5.31 -3.98 14.91
CA SER A 253 -6.34 -4.78 15.57
C SER A 253 -5.76 -6.05 16.22
N SER A 254 -4.62 -6.53 15.75
CA SER A 254 -3.91 -7.67 16.32
C SER A 254 -3.02 -7.31 17.52
N LEU A 255 -2.74 -6.02 17.72
CA LEU A 255 -2.10 -5.53 18.94
C LEU A 255 -3.17 -5.49 20.03
N ASN A 256 -3.24 -6.55 20.86
CA ASN A 256 -4.09 -6.58 22.05
C ASN A 256 -3.67 -5.45 22.98
N LEU A 257 -4.39 -4.33 22.95
CA LEU A 257 -4.24 -3.22 23.90
C LEU A 257 -4.97 -3.51 25.23
N GLU A 258 -5.48 -4.74 25.44
CA GLU A 258 -6.19 -5.15 26.65
C GLU A 258 -5.30 -5.37 27.88
N ASP A 259 -3.96 -5.39 27.72
CA ASP A 259 -3.04 -5.58 28.85
C ASP A 259 -2.54 -4.26 29.49
N SER A 260 -3.23 -3.14 29.29
CA SER A 260 -2.84 -1.86 29.91
C SER A 260 -3.41 -1.63 31.32
N ASP A 261 -4.13 -2.58 31.90
CA ASP A 261 -4.69 -2.47 33.26
C ASP A 261 -3.67 -2.75 34.40
N ASP A 262 -2.38 -3.05 34.07
CA ASP A 262 -1.35 -3.37 35.07
C ASP A 262 -0.32 -2.24 35.29
N LEU A 263 -0.62 -0.99 34.88
CA LEU A 263 0.18 0.19 35.21
C LEU A 263 -0.61 1.15 36.10
N GLY A 264 -1.10 0.64 37.24
CA GLY A 264 -1.65 1.43 38.35
C GLY A 264 -0.63 1.58 39.47
#